data_d096981f96743049198901c207ace6f0
#
_entry.id   d096981f96743049198901c207ace6f0
#
_cell.length_a   1.000
_cell.length_b   1.000
_cell.length_c   1.000
_cell.angle_alpha   90.00
_cell.angle_beta   90.00
_cell.angle_gamma   90.00
#
_symmetry.space_group_name_H-M   'P 1'
#
loop_
_entity.id
_entity.type
_entity.pdbx_description
1 polymer ?
#
loop_
_entity_poly.entity_id
_entity_poly.type
_entity_poly.pdbx_seq_one_letter_code
_entity_poly.pdbx_strand_id
1 'polypeptide(L)'
;MSYLIPCDYSTRLIEKLKSLDSKNQLDFSLIDKAIYWVKKYHEGQFRKTGEPFYSHPLEVAYIVSDYNLKTDVIVTSILHDIVEDTIVTIEMILYTFGSRISEMVDRLTRDRSDGTKLSVKEILNNAYQLKDKEVLLIKLFDRLHNMQTIGGMSVEKAEKITNETLINFVLLSEYLQLTYTAKRIQQLCIKNRKDLTSEQMLYMNIFSFNDNYQPLSLIFQNDLC
;
A
#
# COMPACT_ATOMS: atom_id res chain seq x y z
N MET A 1 15.12 23.63 5.61
CA MET A 1 13.73 23.19 5.34
C MET A 1 13.73 22.43 4.02
N SER A 2 14.17 21.17 4.07
CA SER A 2 14.35 20.32 2.87
C SER A 2 13.03 19.93 2.21
N TYR A 3 11.93 19.92 2.97
CA TYR A 3 10.60 19.56 2.47
C TYR A 3 9.99 20.57 1.48
N LEU A 4 10.52 21.79 1.39
CA LEU A 4 10.07 22.80 0.41
C LEU A 4 10.68 22.61 -0.98
N ILE A 5 11.80 21.88 -1.08
CA ILE A 5 12.53 21.71 -2.33
C ILE A 5 12.01 20.43 -3.01
N PRO A 6 11.68 20.44 -4.33
CA PRO A 6 11.39 19.23 -5.06
C PRO A 6 12.53 18.20 -4.90
N CYS A 7 12.16 16.93 -4.81
CA CYS A 7 13.12 15.82 -4.79
C CYS A 7 12.80 14.88 -5.97
N ASP A 8 13.74 14.02 -6.32
CA ASP A 8 13.61 13.13 -7.48
C ASP A 8 12.30 12.31 -7.43
N TYR A 9 11.91 11.82 -6.27
CA TYR A 9 10.65 11.07 -6.08
C TYR A 9 9.42 11.92 -6.39
N SER A 10 9.35 13.15 -5.86
CA SER A 10 8.21 14.05 -6.10
C SER A 10 8.19 14.55 -7.54
N THR A 11 9.34 14.86 -8.13
CA THR A 11 9.45 15.29 -9.52
C THR A 11 8.97 14.19 -10.47
N ARG A 12 9.48 12.96 -10.32
CA ARG A 12 9.05 11.80 -11.11
C ARG A 12 7.55 11.53 -11.00
N LEU A 13 7.00 11.60 -9.77
CA LEU A 13 5.56 11.40 -9.55
C LEU A 13 4.75 12.47 -10.31
N ILE A 14 5.07 13.75 -10.14
CA ILE A 14 4.34 14.85 -10.80
C ILE A 14 4.44 14.77 -12.33
N GLU A 15 5.63 14.49 -12.86
CA GLU A 15 5.83 14.33 -14.31
C GLU A 15 4.99 13.17 -14.86
N LYS A 16 4.98 12.02 -14.18
CA LYS A 16 4.15 10.88 -14.57
C LYS A 16 2.66 11.23 -14.53
N LEU A 17 2.18 11.82 -13.44
CA LEU A 17 0.78 12.21 -13.30
C LEU A 17 0.35 13.17 -14.41
N LYS A 18 1.18 14.18 -14.75
CA LYS A 18 0.93 15.09 -15.88
C LYS A 18 0.87 14.35 -17.21
N SER A 19 1.73 13.34 -17.41
CA SER A 19 1.71 12.56 -18.65
C SER A 19 0.49 11.67 -18.80
N LEU A 20 -0.07 11.17 -17.69
CA LEU A 20 -1.24 10.30 -17.65
C LEU A 20 -2.56 11.09 -17.70
N ASP A 21 -2.59 12.30 -17.14
CA ASP A 21 -3.80 13.13 -17.00
C ASP A 21 -4.13 13.91 -18.26
N SER A 22 -4.37 13.19 -19.37
CA SER A 22 -4.73 13.80 -20.66
C SER A 22 -6.05 14.59 -20.63
N LYS A 23 -6.89 14.40 -19.62
CA LYS A 23 -8.21 15.06 -19.47
C LYS A 23 -8.21 16.18 -18.44
N ASN A 24 -7.08 16.53 -17.83
CA ASN A 24 -6.95 17.53 -16.77
C ASN A 24 -7.94 17.32 -15.61
N GLN A 25 -8.04 16.08 -15.11
CA GLN A 25 -8.99 15.69 -14.05
C GLN A 25 -8.35 15.69 -12.66
N LEU A 26 -7.00 15.73 -12.57
CA LEU A 26 -6.29 15.72 -11.30
C LEU A 26 -6.21 17.12 -10.70
N ASP A 27 -6.47 17.20 -9.39
CA ASP A 27 -6.16 18.39 -8.59
C ASP A 27 -4.70 18.38 -8.16
N PHE A 28 -3.82 18.95 -8.96
CA PHE A 28 -2.40 19.06 -8.66
C PHE A 28 -2.12 19.92 -7.42
N SER A 29 -2.99 20.89 -7.07
CA SER A 29 -2.82 21.69 -5.85
C SER A 29 -2.96 20.81 -4.60
N LEU A 30 -3.93 19.89 -4.61
CA LEU A 30 -4.16 18.96 -3.51
C LEU A 30 -3.04 17.89 -3.44
N ILE A 31 -2.56 17.42 -4.58
CA ILE A 31 -1.43 16.48 -4.69
C ILE A 31 -0.14 17.12 -4.16
N ASP A 32 0.18 18.34 -4.59
CA ASP A 32 1.36 19.07 -4.11
C ASP A 32 1.29 19.32 -2.60
N LYS A 33 0.10 19.62 -2.07
CA LYS A 33 -0.12 19.76 -0.63
C LYS A 33 0.17 18.43 0.11
N ALA A 34 -0.26 17.28 -0.44
CA ALA A 34 0.02 15.97 0.15
C ALA A 34 1.53 15.65 0.12
N ILE A 35 2.21 15.94 -1.00
CA ILE A 35 3.67 15.80 -1.11
C ILE A 35 4.38 16.67 -0.08
N TYR A 36 3.95 17.92 0.08
CA TYR A 36 4.49 18.80 1.11
C TYR A 36 4.30 18.21 2.52
N TRP A 37 3.10 17.69 2.83
CA TRP A 37 2.81 17.12 4.14
C TRP A 37 3.68 15.89 4.43
N VAL A 38 3.74 14.92 3.51
CA VAL A 38 4.53 13.72 3.75
C VAL A 38 6.01 14.04 3.93
N LYS A 39 6.55 14.98 3.18
CA LYS A 39 7.95 15.40 3.33
C LYS A 39 8.21 16.15 4.64
N LYS A 40 7.28 17.04 5.04
CA LYS A 40 7.38 17.83 6.28
C LYS A 40 7.31 16.96 7.52
N TYR A 41 6.30 16.08 7.59
CA TYR A 41 6.06 15.32 8.81
C TYR A 41 6.97 14.11 8.96
N HIS A 42 7.58 13.62 7.88
CA HIS A 42 8.65 12.62 7.91
C HIS A 42 10.06 13.24 7.84
N GLU A 43 10.22 14.56 8.08
CA GLU A 43 11.54 15.19 8.06
C GLU A 43 12.46 14.55 9.11
N GLY A 44 13.65 14.14 8.68
CA GLY A 44 14.62 13.46 9.56
C GLY A 44 14.37 11.96 9.78
N GLN A 45 13.31 11.39 9.27
CA GLN A 45 13.06 9.95 9.29
C GLN A 45 13.68 9.26 8.06
N PHE A 46 14.28 8.09 8.29
CA PHE A 46 14.92 7.30 7.24
C PHE A 46 14.43 5.85 7.27
N ARG A 47 14.32 5.25 6.11
CA ARG A 47 14.09 3.81 5.96
C ARG A 47 15.35 3.03 6.36
N LYS A 48 15.23 1.73 6.64
CA LYS A 48 16.38 0.87 6.93
C LYS A 48 17.38 0.75 5.77
N THR A 49 16.95 1.04 4.56
CA THR A 49 17.74 1.09 3.33
C THR A 49 18.51 2.41 3.16
N GLY A 50 18.26 3.40 4.03
CA GLY A 50 18.95 4.68 4.08
C GLY A 50 18.26 5.84 3.35
N GLU A 51 17.20 5.55 2.55
CA GLU A 51 16.46 6.60 1.88
C GLU A 51 15.57 7.38 2.87
N PRO A 52 15.22 8.65 2.59
CA PRO A 52 14.23 9.39 3.35
C PRO A 52 12.89 8.62 3.41
N PHE A 53 12.22 8.61 4.56
CA PHE A 53 11.01 7.83 4.75
C PHE A 53 9.92 8.18 3.74
N TYR A 54 9.76 9.47 3.41
CA TYR A 54 8.77 9.95 2.44
C TYR A 54 8.94 9.37 1.01
N SER A 55 10.08 8.76 0.69
CA SER A 55 10.28 8.11 -0.61
C SER A 55 9.28 6.98 -0.83
N HIS A 56 8.96 6.21 0.23
CA HIS A 56 8.04 5.09 0.18
C HIS A 56 6.63 5.48 -0.28
N PRO A 57 5.91 6.37 0.41
CA PRO A 57 4.56 6.72 -0.02
C PRO A 57 4.51 7.41 -1.39
N LEU A 58 5.57 8.13 -1.78
CA LEU A 58 5.67 8.69 -3.13
C LEU A 58 5.83 7.60 -4.20
N GLU A 59 6.63 6.56 -3.95
CA GLU A 59 6.75 5.40 -4.84
C GLU A 59 5.44 4.59 -4.89
N VAL A 60 4.74 4.40 -3.76
CA VAL A 60 3.41 3.76 -3.75
C VAL A 60 2.44 4.54 -4.64
N ALA A 61 2.35 5.86 -4.49
CA ALA A 61 1.51 6.71 -5.33
C ALA A 61 1.91 6.65 -6.81
N TYR A 62 3.22 6.58 -7.09
CA TYR A 62 3.75 6.42 -8.45
C TYR A 62 3.27 5.11 -9.10
N ILE A 63 3.26 4.00 -8.35
CA ILE A 63 2.78 2.71 -8.87
C ILE A 63 1.26 2.72 -9.00
N VAL A 64 0.52 3.20 -7.99
CA VAL A 64 -0.94 3.28 -7.96
C VAL A 64 -1.48 4.06 -9.15
N SER A 65 -0.79 5.11 -9.59
CA SER A 65 -1.23 5.97 -10.72
C SER A 65 -1.38 5.23 -12.06
N ASP A 66 -0.74 4.07 -12.25
CA ASP A 66 -0.93 3.22 -13.43
C ASP A 66 -2.29 2.51 -13.44
N TYR A 67 -2.94 2.38 -12.28
CA TYR A 67 -4.15 1.58 -12.09
C TYR A 67 -5.37 2.43 -11.73
N ASN A 68 -5.15 3.56 -11.06
CA ASN A 68 -6.23 4.47 -10.69
C ASN A 68 -5.72 5.92 -10.67
N LEU A 69 -6.23 6.73 -11.61
CA LEU A 69 -5.83 8.11 -11.81
C LEU A 69 -6.90 9.07 -11.24
N LYS A 70 -7.25 8.93 -9.97
CA LYS A 70 -8.13 9.85 -9.24
C LYS A 70 -7.33 10.60 -8.18
N THR A 71 -7.62 11.90 -8.03
CA THR A 71 -6.94 12.75 -7.04
C THR A 71 -6.99 12.19 -5.63
N ASP A 72 -8.16 11.75 -5.17
CA ASP A 72 -8.36 11.20 -3.82
C ASP A 72 -7.53 9.93 -3.59
N VAL A 73 -7.43 9.05 -4.59
CA VAL A 73 -6.63 7.81 -4.51
C VAL A 73 -5.13 8.13 -4.48
N ILE A 74 -4.66 9.05 -5.33
CA ILE A 74 -3.25 9.47 -5.36
C ILE A 74 -2.86 10.15 -4.04
N VAL A 75 -3.67 11.09 -3.56
CA VAL A 75 -3.43 11.79 -2.28
C VAL A 75 -3.45 10.80 -1.11
N THR A 76 -4.42 9.88 -1.07
CA THR A 76 -4.45 8.83 -0.04
C THR A 76 -3.20 7.95 -0.09
N SER A 77 -2.74 7.58 -1.29
CA SER A 77 -1.49 6.80 -1.44
C SER A 77 -0.27 7.54 -0.88
N ILE A 78 -0.21 8.87 -1.04
CA ILE A 78 0.86 9.70 -0.48
C ILE A 78 0.76 9.79 1.04
N LEU A 79 -0.44 9.76 1.62
CA LEU A 79 -0.70 9.98 3.04
C LEU A 79 -0.91 8.69 3.85
N HIS A 80 -0.85 7.50 3.24
CA HIS A 80 -1.34 6.25 3.82
C HIS A 80 -0.68 5.83 5.15
N ASP A 81 0.59 6.19 5.36
CA ASP A 81 1.35 5.86 6.58
C ASP A 81 1.50 7.07 7.53
N ILE A 82 1.03 8.28 7.14
CA ILE A 82 1.37 9.52 7.85
C ILE A 82 0.81 9.56 9.27
N VAL A 83 -0.34 8.91 9.52
CA VAL A 83 -0.98 8.85 10.84
C VAL A 83 -0.27 7.84 11.75
N GLU A 84 0.25 6.74 11.20
CA GLU A 84 0.96 5.72 11.98
C GLU A 84 2.37 6.18 12.41
N ASP A 85 3.03 6.96 11.58
CA ASP A 85 4.46 7.24 11.71
C ASP A 85 4.78 8.69 12.12
N THR A 86 3.75 9.55 12.29
CA THR A 86 3.93 10.97 12.61
C THR A 86 2.91 11.48 13.63
N ILE A 87 2.96 12.78 13.92
CA ILE A 87 1.99 13.47 14.80
C ILE A 87 0.69 13.85 14.08
N VAL A 88 0.54 13.55 12.81
CA VAL A 88 -0.67 13.88 12.04
C VAL A 88 -1.82 13.00 12.47
N THR A 89 -2.99 13.62 12.71
CA THR A 89 -4.21 12.90 13.09
C THR A 89 -5.20 12.84 11.93
N ILE A 90 -6.17 11.93 12.03
CA ILE A 90 -7.25 11.81 11.05
C ILE A 90 -8.06 13.11 10.94
N GLU A 91 -8.26 13.84 12.06
CA GLU A 91 -8.95 15.12 12.06
C GLU A 91 -8.18 16.19 11.28
N MET A 92 -6.84 16.21 11.38
CA MET A 92 -6.01 17.10 10.58
C MET A 92 -6.15 16.80 9.08
N ILE A 93 -6.22 15.52 8.70
CA ILE A 93 -6.45 15.10 7.31
C ILE A 93 -7.86 15.51 6.86
N LEU A 94 -8.87 15.26 7.68
CA LEU A 94 -10.26 15.64 7.40
C LEU A 94 -10.37 17.14 7.10
N TYR A 95 -9.78 17.97 7.95
CA TYR A 95 -9.82 19.43 7.79
C TYR A 95 -9.09 19.91 6.53
N THR A 96 -8.00 19.25 6.16
CA THR A 96 -7.08 19.73 5.11
C THR A 96 -7.38 19.15 3.74
N PHE A 97 -7.82 17.87 3.68
CA PHE A 97 -8.00 17.09 2.45
C PHE A 97 -9.43 16.60 2.22
N GLY A 98 -10.33 16.80 3.19
CA GLY A 98 -11.75 16.43 3.08
C GLY A 98 -12.05 15.00 3.52
N SER A 99 -13.36 14.70 3.63
CA SER A 99 -13.87 13.45 4.23
C SER A 99 -13.42 12.20 3.47
N ARG A 100 -13.49 12.21 2.13
CA ARG A 100 -13.17 11.03 1.31
C ARG A 100 -11.73 10.54 1.54
N ILE A 101 -10.76 11.46 1.52
CA ILE A 101 -9.34 11.13 1.74
C ILE A 101 -9.11 10.70 3.19
N SER A 102 -9.71 11.43 4.16
CA SER A 102 -9.62 11.10 5.58
C SER A 102 -10.15 9.70 5.89
N GLU A 103 -11.30 9.33 5.33
CA GLU A 103 -11.88 7.98 5.50
C GLU A 103 -11.00 6.88 4.89
N MET A 104 -10.42 7.11 3.71
CA MET A 104 -9.54 6.14 3.08
C MET A 104 -8.24 5.96 3.88
N VAL A 105 -7.64 7.05 4.38
CA VAL A 105 -6.45 6.98 5.24
C VAL A 105 -6.78 6.26 6.55
N ASP A 106 -7.91 6.57 7.20
CA ASP A 106 -8.32 5.88 8.41
C ASP A 106 -8.48 4.36 8.20
N ARG A 107 -9.09 3.93 7.09
CA ARG A 107 -9.21 2.50 6.75
C ARG A 107 -7.87 1.82 6.50
N LEU A 108 -6.84 2.55 6.06
CA LEU A 108 -5.47 2.03 5.87
C LEU A 108 -4.68 2.00 7.17
N THR A 109 -5.02 2.88 8.14
CA THR A 109 -4.33 3.04 9.41
C THR A 109 -4.61 1.86 10.34
N ARG A 110 -3.55 1.29 10.92
CA ARG A 110 -3.64 0.15 11.86
C ARG A 110 -3.91 0.58 13.28
N ASP A 111 -3.27 1.65 13.72
CA ASP A 111 -3.38 2.15 15.08
C ASP A 111 -4.72 2.86 15.29
N ARG A 112 -5.45 2.49 16.34
CA ARG A 112 -6.78 3.02 16.68
C ARG A 112 -6.70 3.95 17.88
N SER A 113 -7.64 4.88 17.95
CA SER A 113 -7.74 5.87 19.04
C SER A 113 -7.90 5.24 20.43
N ASP A 114 -8.42 4.02 20.50
CA ASP A 114 -8.57 3.24 21.74
C ASP A 114 -7.29 2.50 22.16
N GLY A 115 -6.20 2.66 21.43
CA GLY A 115 -4.91 2.01 21.66
C GLY A 115 -4.82 0.59 21.11
N THR A 116 -5.84 0.08 20.43
CA THR A 116 -5.78 -1.21 19.73
C THR A 116 -5.05 -1.07 18.39
N LYS A 117 -4.60 -2.20 17.83
CA LYS A 117 -3.91 -2.23 16.55
C LYS A 117 -4.48 -3.32 15.66
N LEU A 118 -5.07 -2.91 14.53
CA LEU A 118 -5.58 -3.85 13.54
C LEU A 118 -4.45 -4.65 12.89
N SER A 119 -4.71 -5.93 12.69
CA SER A 119 -3.88 -6.76 11.82
C SER A 119 -4.08 -6.36 10.36
N VAL A 120 -3.12 -6.74 9.51
CA VAL A 120 -3.28 -6.55 8.05
C VAL A 120 -4.51 -7.28 7.53
N LYS A 121 -4.78 -8.48 8.03
CA LYS A 121 -5.96 -9.28 7.66
C LYS A 121 -7.26 -8.53 7.96
N GLU A 122 -7.38 -7.90 9.14
CA GLU A 122 -8.57 -7.11 9.51
C GLU A 122 -8.76 -5.89 8.59
N ILE A 123 -7.68 -5.17 8.25
CA ILE A 123 -7.77 -4.06 7.28
C ILE A 123 -8.27 -4.55 5.93
N LEU A 124 -7.71 -5.64 5.41
CA LEU A 124 -8.14 -6.20 4.13
C LEU A 124 -9.59 -6.67 4.17
N ASN A 125 -10.01 -7.35 5.26
CA ASN A 125 -11.38 -7.78 5.47
C ASN A 125 -12.36 -6.60 5.49
N ASN A 126 -12.06 -5.57 6.28
CA ASN A 126 -12.92 -4.40 6.39
C ASN A 126 -13.11 -3.72 5.03
N ALA A 127 -12.00 -3.49 4.30
CA ALA A 127 -12.07 -2.89 2.98
C ALA A 127 -12.81 -3.80 1.96
N TYR A 128 -12.65 -5.11 2.05
CA TYR A 128 -13.37 -6.07 1.22
C TYR A 128 -14.89 -6.05 1.48
N GLN A 129 -15.31 -6.08 2.74
CA GLN A 129 -16.73 -6.01 3.11
C GLN A 129 -17.39 -4.71 2.63
N LEU A 130 -16.66 -3.61 2.67
CA LEU A 130 -17.09 -2.31 2.15
C LEU A 130 -16.99 -2.20 0.62
N LYS A 131 -16.45 -3.23 -0.06
CA LYS A 131 -16.16 -3.22 -1.50
C LYS A 131 -15.25 -2.06 -1.92
N ASP A 132 -14.39 -1.60 -1.01
CA ASP A 132 -13.48 -0.46 -1.21
C ASP A 132 -12.22 -0.92 -1.97
N LYS A 133 -12.38 -1.10 -3.28
CA LYS A 133 -11.28 -1.54 -4.15
C LYS A 133 -10.11 -0.56 -4.18
N GLU A 134 -10.34 0.72 -3.89
CA GLU A 134 -9.30 1.75 -3.90
C GLU A 134 -8.37 1.60 -2.69
N VAL A 135 -8.93 1.39 -1.49
CA VAL A 135 -8.14 1.06 -0.29
C VAL A 135 -7.38 -0.26 -0.45
N LEU A 136 -8.03 -1.29 -1.01
CA LEU A 136 -7.40 -2.58 -1.30
C LEU A 136 -6.23 -2.44 -2.29
N LEU A 137 -6.39 -1.60 -3.32
CA LEU A 137 -5.36 -1.31 -4.32
C LEU A 137 -4.14 -0.64 -3.68
N ILE A 138 -4.36 0.40 -2.87
CA ILE A 138 -3.29 1.11 -2.17
C ILE A 138 -2.53 0.13 -1.24
N LYS A 139 -3.26 -0.68 -0.46
CA LYS A 139 -2.64 -1.66 0.45
C LYS A 139 -1.84 -2.73 -0.27
N LEU A 140 -2.28 -3.13 -1.48
CA LEU A 140 -1.55 -4.06 -2.32
C LEU A 140 -0.20 -3.47 -2.77
N PHE A 141 -0.19 -2.23 -3.24
CA PHE A 141 1.04 -1.61 -3.75
C PHE A 141 1.97 -1.14 -2.63
N ASP A 142 1.45 -0.75 -1.47
CA ASP A 142 2.24 -0.59 -0.24
C ASP A 142 3.00 -1.89 0.07
N ARG A 143 2.31 -3.03 0.09
CA ARG A 143 2.93 -4.34 0.34
C ARG A 143 3.95 -4.71 -0.73
N LEU A 144 3.64 -4.50 -2.00
CA LEU A 144 4.58 -4.77 -3.10
C LEU A 144 5.87 -3.98 -2.92
N HIS A 145 5.79 -2.67 -2.64
CA HIS A 145 6.95 -1.84 -2.44
C HIS A 145 7.75 -2.26 -1.18
N ASN A 146 7.06 -2.61 -0.09
CA ASN A 146 7.71 -3.13 1.11
C ASN A 146 8.46 -4.45 0.83
N MET A 147 7.91 -5.34 0.00
CA MET A 147 8.59 -6.57 -0.41
C MET A 147 9.83 -6.32 -1.28
N GLN A 148 9.83 -5.26 -2.09
CA GLN A 148 11.00 -4.86 -2.90
C GLN A 148 12.15 -4.33 -2.03
N THR A 149 11.85 -3.73 -0.89
CA THR A 149 12.80 -3.07 0.03
C THR A 149 13.05 -3.85 1.32
N ILE A 150 12.65 -5.14 1.40
CA ILE A 150 12.70 -5.96 2.61
C ILE A 150 14.13 -6.28 3.10
N GLY A 151 15.13 -6.14 2.23
CA GLY A 151 16.52 -6.57 2.49
C GLY A 151 17.21 -5.91 3.69
N GLY A 152 16.67 -4.82 4.25
CA GLY A 152 17.20 -4.16 5.45
C GLY A 152 16.63 -4.69 6.78
N MET A 153 15.78 -5.73 6.75
CA MET A 153 15.10 -6.28 7.93
C MET A 153 15.84 -7.51 8.51
N SER A 154 15.58 -7.84 9.78
CA SER A 154 16.01 -9.12 10.35
C SER A 154 15.33 -10.28 9.61
N VAL A 155 16.00 -11.44 9.57
CA VAL A 155 15.50 -12.66 8.88
C VAL A 155 14.11 -13.03 9.38
N GLU A 156 13.89 -13.09 10.69
CA GLU A 156 12.60 -13.43 11.31
C GLU A 156 11.47 -12.48 10.88
N LYS A 157 11.75 -11.17 10.84
CA LYS A 157 10.76 -10.18 10.41
C LYS A 157 10.48 -10.30 8.92
N ALA A 158 11.50 -10.53 8.10
CA ALA A 158 11.36 -10.73 6.67
C ALA A 158 10.53 -11.99 6.36
N GLU A 159 10.77 -13.10 7.08
CA GLU A 159 9.98 -14.33 6.94
C GLU A 159 8.51 -14.14 7.31
N LYS A 160 8.24 -13.48 8.45
CA LYS A 160 6.86 -13.18 8.87
C LYS A 160 6.12 -12.36 7.82
N ILE A 161 6.75 -11.30 7.30
CA ILE A 161 6.15 -10.43 6.26
C ILE A 161 5.94 -11.22 4.97
N THR A 162 6.90 -12.06 4.59
CA THR A 162 6.82 -12.88 3.37
C THR A 162 5.66 -13.89 3.46
N ASN A 163 5.48 -14.54 4.63
CA ASN A 163 4.38 -15.47 4.88
C ASN A 163 3.02 -14.78 4.79
N GLU A 164 2.87 -13.66 5.50
CA GLU A 164 1.67 -12.85 5.47
C GLU A 164 1.35 -12.38 4.04
N THR A 165 2.38 -12.04 3.27
CA THR A 165 2.24 -11.58 1.88
C THR A 165 1.75 -12.70 0.96
N LEU A 166 2.31 -13.90 1.05
CA LEU A 166 1.88 -15.06 0.27
C LEU A 166 0.41 -15.39 0.51
N ILE A 167 0.00 -15.42 1.78
CA ILE A 167 -1.36 -15.83 2.15
C ILE A 167 -2.40 -14.78 1.73
N ASN A 168 -2.13 -13.49 1.97
CA ASN A 168 -3.16 -12.46 1.83
C ASN A 168 -3.07 -11.69 0.52
N PHE A 169 -1.86 -11.36 0.03
CA PHE A 169 -1.70 -10.39 -1.05
C PHE A 169 -1.63 -11.01 -2.44
N VAL A 170 -1.26 -12.28 -2.56
CA VAL A 170 -1.42 -13.00 -3.83
C VAL A 170 -2.90 -13.10 -4.16
N LEU A 171 -3.73 -13.54 -3.19
CA LEU A 171 -5.18 -13.63 -3.34
C LEU A 171 -5.84 -12.27 -3.60
N LEU A 172 -5.38 -11.22 -2.91
CA LEU A 172 -5.85 -9.86 -3.14
C LEU A 172 -5.56 -9.39 -4.58
N SER A 173 -4.37 -9.71 -5.10
CA SER A 173 -4.00 -9.37 -6.48
C SER A 173 -4.94 -10.03 -7.50
N GLU A 174 -5.30 -11.30 -7.28
CA GLU A 174 -6.25 -12.03 -8.14
C GLU A 174 -7.66 -11.41 -8.05
N TYR A 175 -8.14 -11.08 -6.85
CA TYR A 175 -9.42 -10.38 -6.68
C TYR A 175 -9.48 -9.05 -7.43
N LEU A 176 -8.38 -8.30 -7.41
CA LEU A 176 -8.27 -7.04 -8.16
C LEU A 176 -7.99 -7.26 -9.65
N GLN A 177 -7.89 -8.52 -10.10
CA GLN A 177 -7.58 -8.91 -11.48
C GLN A 177 -6.20 -8.40 -11.96
N LEU A 178 -5.24 -8.34 -11.04
CA LEU A 178 -3.88 -7.86 -11.26
C LEU A 178 -2.89 -9.03 -11.36
N THR A 179 -3.08 -9.93 -12.34
CA THR A 179 -2.30 -11.17 -12.51
C THR A 179 -0.78 -10.93 -12.59
N TYR A 180 -0.35 -9.86 -13.25
CA TYR A 180 1.07 -9.50 -13.29
C TYR A 180 1.61 -9.17 -11.90
N THR A 181 0.85 -8.42 -11.10
CA THR A 181 1.22 -8.06 -9.72
C THR A 181 1.26 -9.31 -8.83
N ALA A 182 0.30 -10.23 -8.98
CA ALA A 182 0.31 -11.52 -8.28
C ALA A 182 1.61 -12.28 -8.54
N LYS A 183 1.98 -12.47 -9.81
CA LYS A 183 3.25 -13.12 -10.21
C LYS A 183 4.47 -12.42 -9.64
N ARG A 184 4.47 -11.08 -9.65
CA ARG A 184 5.60 -10.29 -9.13
C ARG A 184 5.75 -10.45 -7.62
N ILE A 185 4.65 -10.44 -6.86
CA ILE A 185 4.64 -10.69 -5.42
C ILE A 185 5.16 -12.10 -5.11
N GLN A 186 4.68 -13.12 -5.84
CA GLN A 186 5.15 -14.50 -5.68
C GLN A 186 6.67 -14.60 -5.90
N GLN A 187 7.20 -14.02 -6.97
CA GLN A 187 8.65 -14.00 -7.26
C GLN A 187 9.46 -13.35 -6.13
N LEU A 188 8.96 -12.23 -5.56
CA LEU A 188 9.61 -11.56 -4.44
C LEU A 188 9.57 -12.42 -3.18
N CYS A 189 8.47 -13.12 -2.92
CA CYS A 189 8.36 -14.05 -1.80
C CYS A 189 9.34 -15.22 -1.92
N ILE A 190 9.47 -15.80 -3.11
CA ILE A 190 10.45 -16.88 -3.38
C ILE A 190 11.88 -16.37 -3.15
N LYS A 191 12.22 -15.21 -3.71
CA LYS A 191 13.57 -14.63 -3.58
C LYS A 191 13.96 -14.38 -2.12
N ASN A 192 13.01 -14.04 -1.28
CA ASN A 192 13.24 -13.64 0.12
C ASN A 192 13.13 -14.81 1.13
N ARG A 193 12.98 -16.05 0.64
CA ARG A 193 12.90 -17.26 1.47
C ARG A 193 13.94 -18.29 1.08
N LYS A 194 14.47 -18.96 2.11
CA LYS A 194 15.37 -20.11 1.91
C LYS A 194 14.62 -21.44 1.80
N ASP A 195 13.47 -21.57 2.50
CA ASP A 195 12.67 -22.79 2.54
C ASP A 195 11.17 -22.47 2.44
N LEU A 196 10.49 -23.08 1.46
CA LEU A 196 9.04 -23.03 1.27
C LEU A 196 8.42 -24.32 1.83
N THR A 197 7.38 -24.20 2.65
CA THR A 197 6.61 -25.37 3.08
C THR A 197 5.76 -25.92 1.93
N SER A 198 5.38 -27.21 2.00
CA SER A 198 4.53 -27.86 0.99
C SER A 198 3.20 -27.13 0.80
N GLU A 199 2.62 -26.58 1.86
CA GLU A 199 1.39 -25.78 1.82
C GLU A 199 1.58 -24.49 1.03
N GLN A 200 2.70 -23.81 1.21
CA GLN A 200 3.06 -22.58 0.50
C GLN A 200 3.37 -22.83 -0.98
N MET A 201 3.99 -23.97 -1.30
CA MET A 201 4.15 -24.40 -2.68
C MET A 201 2.79 -24.73 -3.33
N LEU A 202 1.85 -25.27 -2.57
CA LEU A 202 0.49 -25.54 -3.04
C LEU A 202 -0.23 -24.23 -3.39
N TYR A 203 -0.18 -23.21 -2.52
CA TYR A 203 -0.72 -21.87 -2.84
C TYR A 203 -0.09 -21.28 -4.11
N MET A 204 1.19 -21.48 -4.32
CA MET A 204 1.89 -21.01 -5.53
C MET A 204 1.47 -21.75 -6.79
N ASN A 205 1.19 -23.06 -6.69
CA ASN A 205 0.82 -23.92 -7.83
C ASN A 205 -0.68 -23.77 -8.19
N ILE A 206 -1.57 -23.57 -7.22
CA ILE A 206 -3.01 -23.41 -7.45
C ILE A 206 -3.28 -22.21 -8.36
N PHE A 207 -2.53 -21.13 -8.21
CA PHE A 207 -2.69 -19.89 -8.98
C PHE A 207 -2.04 -19.93 -10.38
N SER A 208 -1.23 -20.96 -10.66
CA SER A 208 -0.64 -21.14 -11.99
C SER A 208 -1.59 -21.82 -13.00
N PHE A 209 -2.73 -22.39 -12.55
CA PHE A 209 -3.49 -23.35 -13.34
C PHE A 209 -5.02 -23.19 -13.35
N ASN A 210 -5.63 -22.16 -12.73
CA ASN A 210 -7.09 -22.16 -12.65
C ASN A 210 -7.74 -20.80 -12.90
N ASP A 211 -8.29 -20.60 -14.09
CA ASP A 211 -9.02 -19.37 -14.51
C ASP A 211 -10.41 -19.20 -13.83
N ASN A 212 -10.87 -20.17 -13.01
CA ASN A 212 -12.22 -20.22 -12.42
C ASN A 212 -12.27 -20.13 -10.88
N TYR A 213 -11.22 -19.73 -10.20
CA TYR A 213 -11.18 -19.72 -8.75
C TYR A 213 -11.66 -18.40 -8.15
N GLN A 214 -12.57 -18.44 -7.15
CA GLN A 214 -12.98 -17.28 -6.34
C GLN A 214 -12.25 -17.30 -4.98
N PRO A 215 -11.03 -16.80 -4.89
CA PRO A 215 -10.12 -17.07 -3.78
C PRO A 215 -10.42 -16.33 -2.47
N LEU A 216 -11.12 -15.20 -2.52
CA LEU A 216 -11.34 -14.39 -1.32
C LEU A 216 -12.39 -14.94 -0.37
N SER A 217 -13.34 -15.76 -0.85
CA SER A 217 -14.25 -16.45 0.04
C SER A 217 -13.53 -17.37 1.03
N LEU A 218 -12.36 -17.90 0.69
CA LEU A 218 -11.54 -18.74 1.57
C LEU A 218 -10.79 -17.97 2.66
N ILE A 219 -10.36 -16.73 2.37
CA ILE A 219 -9.70 -15.90 3.39
C ILE A 219 -10.72 -15.45 4.44
N PHE A 220 -11.98 -15.21 4.02
CA PHE A 220 -13.00 -14.55 4.80
C PHE A 220 -14.07 -15.48 5.37
N GLN A 221 -14.10 -16.79 4.98
CA GLN A 221 -15.05 -17.77 5.50
C GLN A 221 -14.62 -18.49 6.79
N ASN A 222 -13.36 -18.43 7.18
CA ASN A 222 -12.86 -19.18 8.34
C ASN A 222 -13.05 -18.48 9.70
N ASP A 223 -13.72 -17.33 9.76
CA ASP A 223 -13.96 -16.61 11.02
C ASP A 223 -15.45 -16.63 11.45
N LEU A 224 -16.27 -17.60 10.97
CA LEU A 224 -17.67 -17.81 11.36
C LEU A 224 -17.89 -19.17 12.10
N CYS A 225 -16.91 -19.58 12.92
CA CYS A 225 -17.11 -20.66 13.92
C CYS A 225 -16.56 -20.25 15.26
#